data_dbd2f31ae7fc6a961c2e39ca40d1bc4e
#
_entry.id   dbd2f31ae7fc6a961c2e39ca40d1bc4e
#
_cell.length_a   1.000
_cell.length_b   1.000
_cell.length_c   1.000
_cell.angle_alpha   90.00
_cell.angle_beta   90.00
_cell.angle_gamma   90.00
#
_symmetry.space_group_name_H-M   'P 1'
#
loop_
_entity.id
_entity.type
_entity.pdbx_description
1 polymer ?
#
loop_
_entity_poly.entity_id
_entity_poly.type
_entity_poly.pdbx_seq_one_letter_code
_entity_poly.pdbx_strand_id
1 'polypeptide(L)'
;MREAEILLWIYVWFYIDWGINYYRESFFTRAGISPAKYDEQRFKDFLYSYTDSLNRYCCDIDTVSAEQVQEEIKLSYKKVSDVYGLTTPRSFQHPKILLFNSLYSGCGVLGFMGPFFSESHINMQITPLEYPFTYAHELSHLLGISSEAEANLWAYQTCLLSSDAEIKYSGYFGLFPYVLMNARGLLNEEDYKNWISSVRPEVINQYKEKREHWSSLYSPLLGEIQSAMYEFYLKGNRISSGQKNYAEVIGLLLSLPDEGIKKLAEN
;
A
#
# COMPACT_ATOMS: atom_id res chain seq x y z
N MET A 1 29.51 -27.55 -10.86
CA MET A 1 28.37 -28.34 -10.35
C MET A 1 27.86 -27.80 -9.02
N ARG A 2 28.73 -27.65 -7.98
CA ARG A 2 28.27 -27.12 -6.65
C ARG A 2 27.61 -25.75 -6.69
N GLU A 3 28.09 -24.83 -7.54
CA GLU A 3 27.49 -23.48 -7.65
C GLU A 3 26.07 -23.52 -8.24
N ALA A 4 25.88 -24.34 -9.28
CA ALA A 4 24.56 -24.52 -9.88
C ALA A 4 23.56 -25.19 -8.91
N GLU A 5 24.03 -26.10 -8.07
CA GLU A 5 23.22 -26.73 -7.02
C GLU A 5 22.80 -25.71 -5.95
N ILE A 6 23.73 -24.83 -5.52
CA ILE A 6 23.41 -23.77 -4.55
C ILE A 6 22.35 -22.81 -5.12
N LEU A 7 22.52 -22.35 -6.37
CA LEU A 7 21.55 -21.48 -7.02
C LEU A 7 20.17 -22.15 -7.16
N LEU A 8 20.15 -23.44 -7.47
CA LEU A 8 18.92 -24.22 -7.55
C LEU A 8 18.22 -24.29 -6.18
N TRP A 9 18.96 -24.54 -5.11
CA TRP A 9 18.38 -24.56 -3.75
C TRP A 9 17.87 -23.19 -3.31
N ILE A 10 18.57 -22.10 -3.63
CA ILE A 10 18.11 -20.73 -3.37
C ILE A 10 16.79 -20.47 -4.13
N TYR A 11 16.71 -20.88 -5.39
CA TYR A 11 15.50 -20.76 -6.21
C TYR A 11 14.33 -21.56 -5.63
N VAL A 12 14.56 -22.83 -5.27
CA VAL A 12 13.54 -23.69 -4.66
C VAL A 12 13.06 -23.10 -3.33
N TRP A 13 13.97 -22.64 -2.48
CA TRP A 13 13.62 -22.01 -1.21
C TRP A 13 12.78 -20.77 -1.41
N PHE A 14 13.17 -19.88 -2.32
CA PHE A 14 12.38 -18.72 -2.68
C PHE A 14 10.93 -19.10 -3.05
N TYR A 15 10.74 -20.11 -3.90
CA TYR A 15 9.40 -20.53 -4.33
C TYR A 15 8.60 -21.19 -3.23
N ILE A 16 9.20 -21.96 -2.35
CA ILE A 16 8.51 -22.58 -1.21
C ILE A 16 8.05 -21.52 -0.21
N ASP A 17 8.87 -20.52 0.06
CA ASP A 17 8.61 -19.53 1.09
C ASP A 17 7.68 -18.40 0.60
N TRP A 18 7.94 -17.87 -0.59
CA TRP A 18 7.23 -16.69 -1.08
C TRP A 18 6.72 -16.79 -2.51
N GLY A 19 7.51 -17.34 -3.43
CA GLY A 19 7.26 -17.29 -4.86
C GLY A 19 5.92 -17.90 -5.30
N ILE A 20 5.38 -18.85 -4.51
CA ILE A 20 4.05 -19.43 -4.74
C ILE A 20 2.94 -18.38 -4.70
N ASN A 21 3.11 -17.28 -3.94
CA ASN A 21 2.10 -16.23 -3.84
C ASN A 21 1.89 -15.46 -5.16
N TYR A 22 2.85 -15.51 -6.10
CA TYR A 22 2.65 -14.94 -7.44
C TYR A 22 1.66 -15.70 -8.31
N TYR A 23 1.31 -16.92 -7.93
CA TYR A 23 0.30 -17.76 -8.60
C TYR A 23 -1.07 -17.68 -7.92
N ARG A 24 -1.19 -16.84 -6.88
CA ARG A 24 -2.47 -16.59 -6.22
C ARG A 24 -3.45 -15.98 -7.22
N GLU A 25 -4.70 -16.39 -7.15
CA GLU A 25 -5.77 -15.78 -7.94
C GLU A 25 -5.84 -14.28 -7.72
N SER A 26 -6.21 -13.56 -8.78
CA SER A 26 -6.34 -12.10 -8.71
C SER A 26 -7.40 -11.68 -7.67
N PHE A 27 -7.29 -10.47 -7.16
CA PHE A 27 -8.31 -9.88 -6.28
C PHE A 27 -9.71 -10.00 -6.89
N PHE A 28 -9.86 -9.71 -8.18
CA PHE A 28 -11.14 -9.77 -8.87
C PHE A 28 -11.75 -11.17 -8.86
N THR A 29 -10.95 -12.19 -9.13
CA THR A 29 -11.39 -13.59 -9.12
C THR A 29 -11.82 -14.01 -7.72
N ARG A 30 -11.03 -13.72 -6.70
CA ARG A 30 -11.32 -14.09 -5.31
C ARG A 30 -12.54 -13.35 -4.75
N ALA A 31 -12.71 -12.08 -5.10
CA ALA A 31 -13.84 -11.26 -4.67
C ALA A 31 -15.11 -11.51 -5.48
N GLY A 32 -15.05 -12.27 -6.58
CA GLY A 32 -16.18 -12.50 -7.46
C GLY A 32 -16.69 -11.23 -8.17
N ILE A 33 -15.82 -10.24 -8.38
CA ILE A 33 -16.16 -8.96 -9.02
C ILE A 33 -15.43 -8.80 -10.34
N SER A 34 -15.94 -7.93 -11.19
CA SER A 34 -15.29 -7.56 -12.46
C SER A 34 -14.58 -6.22 -12.34
N PRO A 35 -13.43 -6.03 -13.04
CA PRO A 35 -12.79 -4.72 -13.11
C PRO A 35 -13.77 -3.65 -13.61
N ALA A 36 -13.83 -2.53 -12.89
CA ALA A 36 -14.62 -1.39 -13.31
C ALA A 36 -14.07 -0.83 -14.63
N LYS A 37 -14.98 -0.52 -15.55
CA LYS A 37 -14.62 0.31 -16.69
C LYS A 37 -14.51 1.76 -16.22
N TYR A 38 -13.58 2.51 -16.80
CA TYR A 38 -13.45 3.92 -16.51
C TYR A 38 -14.75 4.65 -16.83
N ASP A 39 -15.25 5.38 -15.85
CA ASP A 39 -16.39 6.28 -15.94
C ASP A 39 -15.98 7.60 -15.27
N GLU A 40 -16.01 8.69 -16.04
CA GLU A 40 -15.52 10.00 -15.59
C GLU A 40 -16.37 10.55 -14.43
N GLN A 41 -17.69 10.39 -14.50
CA GLN A 41 -18.55 10.91 -13.44
C GLN A 41 -18.34 10.13 -12.14
N ARG A 42 -18.32 8.81 -12.22
CA ARG A 42 -18.04 7.94 -11.07
C ARG A 42 -16.66 8.25 -10.46
N PHE A 43 -15.67 8.55 -11.30
CA PHE A 43 -14.34 8.93 -10.82
C PHE A 43 -14.38 10.30 -10.10
N LYS A 44 -15.09 11.30 -10.64
CA LYS A 44 -15.30 12.59 -9.98
C LYS A 44 -16.02 12.44 -8.64
N ASP A 45 -17.08 11.66 -8.60
CA ASP A 45 -17.83 11.40 -7.36
C ASP A 45 -16.93 10.73 -6.29
N PHE A 46 -16.11 9.77 -6.70
CA PHE A 46 -15.10 9.18 -5.83
C PHE A 46 -14.11 10.24 -5.32
N LEU A 47 -13.56 11.07 -6.20
CA LEU A 47 -12.59 12.11 -5.83
C LEU A 47 -13.13 13.07 -4.76
N TYR A 48 -14.34 13.57 -4.93
CA TYR A 48 -14.94 14.49 -3.98
C TYR A 48 -15.30 13.81 -2.66
N SER A 49 -15.89 12.63 -2.69
CA SER A 49 -16.19 11.84 -1.49
C SER A 49 -14.92 11.46 -0.70
N TYR A 50 -13.87 11.06 -1.40
CA TYR A 50 -12.57 10.80 -0.81
C TYR A 50 -11.98 12.07 -0.17
N THR A 51 -12.00 13.18 -0.88
CA THR A 51 -11.46 14.47 -0.42
C THR A 51 -12.21 14.99 0.80
N ASP A 52 -13.53 14.87 0.85
CA ASP A 52 -14.32 15.24 2.02
C ASP A 52 -13.89 14.43 3.25
N SER A 53 -13.66 13.15 3.08
CA SER A 53 -13.18 12.29 4.17
C SER A 53 -11.73 12.61 4.56
N LEU A 54 -10.84 12.78 3.60
CA LEU A 54 -9.45 13.18 3.83
C LEU A 54 -9.37 14.50 4.62
N ASN A 55 -10.16 15.49 4.21
CA ASN A 55 -10.25 16.80 4.86
C ASN A 55 -10.83 16.70 6.28
N ARG A 56 -11.84 15.83 6.47
CA ARG A 56 -12.50 15.63 7.77
C ARG A 56 -11.58 15.04 8.81
N TYR A 57 -10.77 14.04 8.42
CA TYR A 57 -9.84 13.37 9.34
C TYR A 57 -8.48 14.06 9.45
N CYS A 58 -8.20 15.09 8.63
CA CYS A 58 -6.92 15.79 8.63
C CYS A 58 -6.56 16.29 10.04
N CYS A 59 -5.41 15.83 10.53
CA CYS A 59 -4.85 16.19 11.82
C CYS A 59 -3.31 16.16 11.75
N ASP A 60 -2.67 16.73 12.75
CA ASP A 60 -1.23 16.60 12.93
C ASP A 60 -0.94 15.35 13.78
N ILE A 61 0.00 14.54 13.32
CA ILE A 61 0.44 13.33 14.01
C ILE A 61 1.94 13.45 14.26
N ASP A 62 2.29 13.89 15.46
CA ASP A 62 3.68 14.09 15.85
C ASP A 62 4.34 12.79 16.35
N THR A 63 3.55 11.92 16.96
CA THR A 63 4.00 10.64 17.50
C THR A 63 2.96 9.57 17.26
N VAL A 64 3.41 8.32 17.13
CA VAL A 64 2.53 7.16 16.98
C VAL A 64 3.01 6.02 17.88
N SER A 65 2.08 5.38 18.59
CA SER A 65 2.38 4.15 19.30
C SER A 65 2.36 2.98 18.32
N ALA A 66 3.52 2.35 18.12
CA ALA A 66 3.64 1.18 17.27
C ALA A 66 2.74 0.02 17.75
N GLU A 67 2.64 -0.17 19.06
CA GLU A 67 1.80 -1.19 19.69
C GLU A 67 0.32 -0.95 19.40
N GLN A 68 -0.14 0.30 19.58
CA GLN A 68 -1.53 0.67 19.31
C GLN A 68 -1.88 0.47 17.83
N VAL A 69 -1.02 0.91 16.90
CA VAL A 69 -1.21 0.69 15.47
C VAL A 69 -1.27 -0.80 15.15
N GLN A 70 -0.35 -1.59 15.72
CA GLN A 70 -0.34 -3.04 15.51
C GLN A 70 -1.65 -3.70 15.95
N GLU A 71 -2.16 -3.34 17.12
CA GLU A 71 -3.42 -3.89 17.65
C GLU A 71 -4.61 -3.49 16.79
N GLU A 72 -4.77 -2.19 16.52
CA GLU A 72 -5.89 -1.63 15.75
C GLU A 72 -5.92 -2.19 14.31
N ILE A 73 -4.78 -2.23 13.62
CA ILE A 73 -4.70 -2.77 12.25
C ILE A 73 -5.01 -4.27 12.24
N LYS A 74 -4.49 -5.06 13.19
CA LYS A 74 -4.82 -6.48 13.28
C LYS A 74 -6.31 -6.71 13.58
N LEU A 75 -6.91 -5.88 14.44
CA LEU A 75 -8.36 -5.93 14.70
C LEU A 75 -9.16 -5.57 13.45
N SER A 76 -8.69 -4.60 12.67
CA SER A 76 -9.31 -4.21 11.42
C SER A 76 -9.26 -5.32 10.37
N TYR A 77 -8.13 -6.02 10.24
CA TYR A 77 -8.03 -7.19 9.37
C TYR A 77 -9.00 -8.32 9.76
N LYS A 78 -9.30 -8.49 11.05
CA LYS A 78 -10.30 -9.49 11.51
C LYS A 78 -11.74 -9.14 11.10
N LYS A 79 -12.01 -7.86 10.79
CA LYS A 79 -13.32 -7.41 10.31
C LYS A 79 -13.49 -7.59 8.80
N VAL A 80 -12.40 -7.90 8.07
CA VAL A 80 -12.48 -8.14 6.63
C VAL A 80 -13.12 -9.50 6.39
N SER A 81 -14.10 -9.53 5.49
CA SER A 81 -14.81 -10.76 5.15
C SER A 81 -13.92 -11.82 4.51
N ASP A 82 -14.12 -13.07 4.86
CA ASP A 82 -13.43 -14.24 4.29
C ASP A 82 -13.63 -14.36 2.78
N VAL A 83 -14.66 -13.74 2.23
CA VAL A 83 -14.96 -13.72 0.78
C VAL A 83 -13.80 -13.16 -0.05
N TYR A 84 -12.98 -12.28 0.54
CA TYR A 84 -11.82 -11.72 -0.13
C TYR A 84 -10.58 -12.62 -0.08
N GLY A 85 -10.69 -13.78 0.59
CA GLY A 85 -9.61 -14.76 0.68
C GLY A 85 -8.39 -14.29 1.47
N LEU A 86 -8.57 -13.33 2.38
CA LEU A 86 -7.53 -12.92 3.32
C LEU A 86 -7.57 -13.82 4.56
N THR A 87 -6.38 -14.21 5.00
CA THR A 87 -6.23 -14.88 6.29
C THR A 87 -6.17 -13.84 7.42
N THR A 88 -6.72 -14.19 8.58
CA THR A 88 -6.61 -13.33 9.75
C THR A 88 -5.17 -13.30 10.27
N PRO A 89 -4.59 -12.13 10.56
CA PRO A 89 -3.24 -12.03 11.11
C PRO A 89 -3.12 -12.77 12.45
N ARG A 90 -2.10 -13.59 12.59
CA ARG A 90 -1.75 -14.25 13.85
C ARG A 90 -1.08 -13.26 14.81
N SER A 91 -1.08 -13.54 16.11
CA SER A 91 -0.52 -12.66 17.13
C SER A 91 0.96 -12.31 16.87
N PHE A 92 1.75 -13.29 16.41
CA PHE A 92 3.18 -13.12 16.14
C PHE A 92 3.49 -12.49 14.77
N GLN A 93 2.54 -12.43 13.83
CA GLN A 93 2.76 -11.81 12.52
C GLN A 93 2.73 -10.30 12.66
N HIS A 94 3.84 -9.66 12.40
CA HIS A 94 3.99 -8.21 12.34
C HIS A 94 5.23 -7.86 11.50
N PRO A 95 5.24 -6.73 10.80
CA PRO A 95 6.45 -6.21 10.19
C PRO A 95 7.54 -5.97 11.25
N LYS A 96 8.77 -6.40 10.94
CA LYS A 96 9.94 -6.19 11.78
C LYS A 96 10.59 -4.84 11.46
N ILE A 97 11.38 -4.34 12.38
CA ILE A 97 12.18 -3.15 12.14
C ILE A 97 13.32 -3.49 11.18
N LEU A 98 13.50 -2.66 10.15
CA LEU A 98 14.61 -2.75 9.22
C LEU A 98 15.95 -2.49 9.93
N LEU A 99 16.92 -3.37 9.69
CA LEU A 99 18.33 -3.05 9.92
C LEU A 99 18.81 -2.13 8.77
N PHE A 100 19.78 -1.27 8.99
CA PHE A 100 20.35 -0.38 7.97
C PHE A 100 19.32 0.57 7.31
N ASN A 101 18.42 1.17 8.12
CA ASN A 101 17.38 2.09 7.64
C ASN A 101 17.91 3.13 6.64
N SER A 102 19.06 3.76 6.90
CA SER A 102 19.62 4.79 6.01
C SER A 102 19.92 4.30 4.59
N LEU A 103 20.33 3.03 4.44
CA LEU A 103 20.55 2.43 3.12
C LEU A 103 19.22 2.28 2.37
N TYR A 104 18.19 1.77 3.03
CA TYR A 104 16.87 1.58 2.44
C TYR A 104 16.18 2.92 2.16
N SER A 105 16.32 3.90 3.03
CA SER A 105 15.84 5.26 2.79
C SER A 105 16.52 5.91 1.59
N GLY A 106 17.83 5.67 1.42
CA GLY A 106 18.57 6.09 0.23
C GLY A 106 18.04 5.48 -1.07
N CYS A 107 17.39 4.32 -0.99
CA CYS A 107 16.68 3.69 -2.11
C CYS A 107 15.20 4.13 -2.22
N GLY A 108 14.66 4.92 -1.28
CA GLY A 108 13.25 5.28 -1.24
C GLY A 108 12.33 4.14 -0.77
N VAL A 109 12.85 3.17 -0.02
CA VAL A 109 12.10 1.99 0.45
C VAL A 109 11.53 2.24 1.84
N LEU A 110 10.20 2.25 1.96
CA LEU A 110 9.47 2.44 3.20
C LEU A 110 9.33 1.14 4.01
N GLY A 111 9.21 0.04 3.31
CA GLY A 111 9.14 -1.31 3.84
C GLY A 111 9.35 -2.32 2.72
N PHE A 112 9.55 -3.57 3.05
CA PHE A 112 9.65 -4.63 2.05
C PHE A 112 9.39 -6.01 2.63
N MET A 113 8.92 -6.91 1.76
CA MET A 113 8.80 -8.32 2.07
C MET A 113 10.09 -9.06 1.74
N GLY A 114 10.72 -9.65 2.77
CA GLY A 114 11.88 -10.54 2.63
C GLY A 114 11.44 -11.92 2.17
N PRO A 115 11.68 -12.31 0.91
CA PRO A 115 11.06 -13.49 0.30
C PRO A 115 11.61 -14.82 0.79
N PHE A 116 12.78 -14.83 1.46
CA PHE A 116 13.46 -16.06 1.88
C PHE A 116 13.05 -16.57 3.26
N PHE A 117 12.41 -15.71 4.07
CA PHE A 117 12.00 -16.04 5.43
C PHE A 117 10.55 -15.64 5.72
N SER A 118 9.81 -15.23 4.69
CA SER A 118 8.44 -14.72 4.81
C SER A 118 8.31 -13.66 5.91
N GLU A 119 9.28 -12.74 5.96
CA GLU A 119 9.35 -11.66 6.93
C GLU A 119 9.16 -10.31 6.25
N SER A 120 8.21 -9.53 6.71
CA SER A 120 8.07 -8.14 6.28
C SER A 120 8.83 -7.21 7.22
N HIS A 121 9.32 -6.12 6.67
CA HIS A 121 10.13 -5.13 7.36
C HIS A 121 9.62 -3.73 7.10
N ILE A 122 9.75 -2.86 8.10
CA ILE A 122 9.34 -1.47 8.03
C ILE A 122 10.52 -0.56 8.36
N ASN A 123 10.68 0.52 7.59
CA ASN A 123 11.73 1.50 7.77
C ASN A 123 11.35 2.46 8.90
N MET A 124 12.23 2.63 9.88
CA MET A 124 11.98 3.51 11.02
C MET A 124 12.17 5.01 10.72
N GLN A 125 12.59 5.36 9.51
CA GLN A 125 12.67 6.76 9.07
C GLN A 125 11.37 7.25 8.41
N ILE A 126 10.32 6.43 8.36
CA ILE A 126 8.97 6.88 7.96
C ILE A 126 8.41 7.84 9.00
N THR A 127 7.63 8.81 8.53
CA THR A 127 6.99 9.78 9.42
C THR A 127 5.88 9.12 10.25
N PRO A 128 5.52 9.66 11.42
CA PRO A 128 4.41 9.14 12.21
C PRO A 128 3.09 9.05 11.42
N LEU A 129 2.83 10.03 10.54
CA LEU A 129 1.66 10.05 9.67
C LEU A 129 1.65 8.90 8.65
N GLU A 130 2.82 8.45 8.15
CA GLU A 130 2.92 7.35 7.19
C GLU A 130 2.87 5.96 7.85
N TYR A 131 3.23 5.88 9.15
CA TYR A 131 3.46 4.60 9.81
C TYR A 131 2.25 3.66 9.78
N PRO A 132 1.01 4.06 10.14
CA PRO A 132 -0.14 3.15 10.15
C PRO A 132 -0.46 2.55 8.77
N PHE A 133 -0.46 3.37 7.73
CA PHE A 133 -0.70 2.89 6.36
C PHE A 133 0.40 1.93 5.90
N THR A 134 1.67 2.28 6.12
CA THR A 134 2.80 1.43 5.73
C THR A 134 2.80 0.12 6.52
N TYR A 135 2.50 0.17 7.83
CA TYR A 135 2.35 -1.03 8.65
C TYR A 135 1.27 -1.97 8.10
N ALA A 136 0.10 -1.43 7.75
CA ALA A 136 -1.00 -2.22 7.20
C ALA A 136 -0.65 -2.81 5.83
N HIS A 137 0.06 -2.06 4.99
CA HIS A 137 0.57 -2.51 3.68
C HIS A 137 1.52 -3.70 3.85
N GLU A 138 2.54 -3.55 4.69
CA GLU A 138 3.53 -4.59 4.93
C GLU A 138 2.92 -5.84 5.60
N LEU A 139 1.93 -5.65 6.48
CA LEU A 139 1.20 -6.76 7.05
C LEU A 139 0.41 -7.54 5.99
N SER A 140 -0.12 -6.88 4.96
CA SER A 140 -0.82 -7.56 3.86
C SER A 140 0.08 -8.56 3.12
N HIS A 141 1.35 -8.20 2.94
CA HIS A 141 2.33 -9.12 2.36
C HIS A 141 2.52 -10.37 3.22
N LEU A 142 2.56 -10.24 4.55
CA LEU A 142 2.59 -11.41 5.46
C LEU A 142 1.34 -12.29 5.37
N LEU A 143 0.24 -11.76 4.84
CA LEU A 143 -0.99 -12.51 4.56
C LEU A 143 -1.03 -13.10 3.14
N GLY A 144 0.11 -13.08 2.43
CA GLY A 144 0.28 -13.68 1.11
C GLY A 144 -0.17 -12.80 -0.06
N ILE A 145 -0.34 -11.50 0.14
CA ILE A 145 -0.62 -10.56 -0.95
C ILE A 145 0.70 -10.17 -1.62
N SER A 146 0.86 -10.50 -2.89
CA SER A 146 2.05 -10.15 -3.69
C SER A 146 1.85 -8.95 -4.60
N SER A 147 0.60 -8.51 -4.80
CA SER A 147 0.27 -7.33 -5.60
C SER A 147 0.35 -6.07 -4.76
N GLU A 148 1.18 -5.12 -5.18
CA GLU A 148 1.31 -3.80 -4.53
C GLU A 148 -0.01 -3.01 -4.54
N ALA A 149 -0.76 -3.09 -5.65
CA ALA A 149 -2.07 -2.46 -5.74
C ALA A 149 -3.05 -3.03 -4.72
N GLU A 150 -3.05 -4.34 -4.54
CA GLU A 150 -3.89 -4.99 -3.53
C GLU A 150 -3.39 -4.72 -2.12
N ALA A 151 -2.08 -4.68 -1.88
CA ALA A 151 -1.52 -4.31 -0.59
C ALA A 151 -1.91 -2.88 -0.17
N ASN A 152 -1.85 -1.93 -1.11
CA ASN A 152 -2.33 -0.57 -0.90
C ASN A 152 -3.86 -0.51 -0.65
N LEU A 153 -4.65 -1.34 -1.35
CA LEU A 153 -6.09 -1.46 -1.10
C LEU A 153 -6.36 -1.89 0.35
N TRP A 154 -5.69 -2.96 0.81
CA TRP A 154 -5.89 -3.46 2.16
C TRP A 154 -5.34 -2.54 3.23
N ALA A 155 -4.23 -1.84 2.97
CA ALA A 155 -3.73 -0.81 3.86
C ALA A 155 -4.76 0.31 4.05
N TYR A 156 -5.31 0.83 2.97
CA TYR A 156 -6.36 1.84 3.00
C TYR A 156 -7.60 1.35 3.75
N GLN A 157 -8.15 0.20 3.37
CA GLN A 157 -9.38 -0.34 3.94
C GLN A 157 -9.24 -0.62 5.44
N THR A 158 -8.15 -1.25 5.88
CA THR A 158 -7.95 -1.59 7.28
C THR A 158 -7.68 -0.37 8.15
N CYS A 159 -7.01 0.65 7.64
CA CYS A 159 -6.91 1.93 8.34
C CYS A 159 -8.30 2.57 8.54
N LEU A 160 -9.18 2.53 7.54
CA LEU A 160 -10.53 3.09 7.65
C LEU A 160 -11.44 2.32 8.62
N LEU A 161 -11.20 1.03 8.81
CA LEU A 161 -11.92 0.17 9.77
C LEU A 161 -11.45 0.34 11.22
N SER A 162 -10.34 1.05 11.45
CA SER A 162 -9.88 1.38 12.80
C SER A 162 -10.89 2.25 13.54
N SER A 163 -10.88 2.19 14.86
CA SER A 163 -11.61 3.13 15.71
C SER A 163 -10.88 4.47 15.86
N ASP A 164 -9.58 4.49 15.62
CA ASP A 164 -8.69 5.62 15.80
C ASP A 164 -8.72 6.58 14.60
N ALA A 165 -8.94 7.87 14.87
CA ALA A 165 -9.04 8.91 13.84
C ALA A 165 -7.70 9.19 13.14
N GLU A 166 -6.57 9.10 13.86
CA GLU A 166 -5.22 9.30 13.31
C GLU A 166 -4.86 8.16 12.36
N ILE A 167 -5.20 6.91 12.72
CA ILE A 167 -5.02 5.76 11.84
C ILE A 167 -5.88 5.90 10.58
N LYS A 168 -7.14 6.36 10.70
CA LYS A 168 -7.98 6.64 9.53
C LYS A 168 -7.36 7.70 8.65
N TYR A 169 -6.86 8.79 9.26
CA TYR A 169 -6.21 9.84 8.49
C TYR A 169 -4.97 9.32 7.76
N SER A 170 -4.13 8.54 8.41
CA SER A 170 -2.99 7.86 7.77
C SER A 170 -3.43 7.02 6.56
N GLY A 171 -4.55 6.31 6.65
CA GLY A 171 -5.13 5.56 5.53
C GLY A 171 -5.48 6.45 4.33
N TYR A 172 -6.19 7.54 4.57
CA TYR A 172 -6.50 8.51 3.52
C TYR A 172 -5.22 9.15 2.95
N PHE A 173 -4.34 9.62 3.83
CA PHE A 173 -3.10 10.27 3.42
C PHE A 173 -2.15 9.33 2.65
N GLY A 174 -2.07 8.06 3.03
CA GLY A 174 -1.28 7.04 2.34
C GLY A 174 -1.79 6.77 0.92
N LEU A 175 -3.10 6.84 0.70
CA LEU A 175 -3.70 6.68 -0.63
C LEU A 175 -3.59 7.96 -1.49
N PHE A 176 -3.43 9.14 -0.89
CA PHE A 176 -3.47 10.44 -1.58
C PHE A 176 -2.52 10.56 -2.78
N PRO A 177 -1.26 10.08 -2.77
CA PRO A 177 -0.38 10.11 -3.94
C PRO A 177 -0.97 9.42 -5.17
N TYR A 178 -1.65 8.28 -4.97
CA TYR A 178 -2.29 7.51 -6.06
C TYR A 178 -3.52 8.21 -6.60
N VAL A 179 -4.32 8.81 -5.71
CA VAL A 179 -5.48 9.64 -6.08
C VAL A 179 -5.01 10.84 -6.89
N LEU A 180 -3.98 11.55 -6.41
CA LEU A 180 -3.41 12.73 -7.08
C LEU A 180 -2.88 12.39 -8.49
N MET A 181 -2.18 11.26 -8.62
CA MET A 181 -1.64 10.81 -9.91
C MET A 181 -2.77 10.47 -10.89
N ASN A 182 -3.80 9.74 -10.45
CA ASN A 182 -4.94 9.38 -11.29
C ASN A 182 -5.76 10.63 -11.68
N ALA A 183 -6.02 11.54 -10.74
CA ALA A 183 -6.72 12.79 -11.03
C ALA A 183 -5.97 13.63 -12.09
N ARG A 184 -4.64 13.72 -11.96
CA ARG A 184 -3.81 14.43 -12.93
C ARG A 184 -3.80 13.80 -14.33
N GLY A 185 -3.90 12.46 -14.38
CA GLY A 185 -3.88 11.71 -15.64
C GLY A 185 -5.22 11.60 -16.35
N LEU A 186 -6.33 11.68 -15.61
CA LEU A 186 -7.67 11.36 -16.10
C LEU A 186 -8.58 12.58 -16.24
N LEU A 187 -8.38 13.64 -15.44
CA LEU A 187 -9.18 14.87 -15.51
C LEU A 187 -8.57 15.85 -16.53
N ASN A 188 -9.45 16.68 -17.12
CA ASN A 188 -9.00 17.86 -17.81
C ASN A 188 -8.42 18.89 -16.82
N GLU A 189 -7.74 19.93 -17.33
CA GLU A 189 -7.02 20.89 -16.50
C GLU A 189 -7.94 21.70 -15.56
N GLU A 190 -9.15 22.03 -16.01
CA GLU A 190 -10.13 22.79 -15.23
C GLU A 190 -10.68 21.94 -14.09
N ASP A 191 -11.13 20.73 -14.38
CA ASP A 191 -11.64 19.79 -13.37
C ASP A 191 -10.56 19.44 -12.35
N TYR A 192 -9.32 19.24 -12.79
CA TYR A 192 -8.20 18.99 -11.89
C TYR A 192 -7.94 20.19 -10.95
N LYS A 193 -7.93 21.42 -11.48
CA LYS A 193 -7.75 22.64 -10.67
C LYS A 193 -8.88 22.82 -9.67
N ASN A 194 -10.12 22.58 -10.09
CA ASN A 194 -11.29 22.66 -9.22
C ASN A 194 -11.21 21.63 -8.10
N TRP A 195 -10.90 20.37 -8.44
CA TRP A 195 -10.77 19.31 -7.44
C TRP A 195 -9.61 19.58 -6.45
N ILE A 196 -8.41 19.88 -6.94
CA ILE A 196 -7.25 20.07 -6.04
C ILE A 196 -7.42 21.28 -5.11
N SER A 197 -8.18 22.30 -5.52
CA SER A 197 -8.52 23.44 -4.67
C SER A 197 -9.48 23.09 -3.52
N SER A 198 -10.18 21.95 -3.59
CA SER A 198 -11.05 21.46 -2.52
C SER A 198 -10.27 20.68 -1.44
N VAL A 199 -9.02 20.31 -1.70
CA VAL A 199 -8.14 19.68 -0.70
C VAL A 199 -7.63 20.74 0.26
N ARG A 200 -7.72 20.47 1.56
CA ARG A 200 -7.23 21.39 2.60
C ARG A 200 -5.75 21.74 2.42
N PRO A 201 -5.37 23.01 2.62
CA PRO A 201 -3.97 23.44 2.55
C PRO A 201 -3.04 22.66 3.47
N GLU A 202 -3.52 22.24 4.64
CA GLU A 202 -2.76 21.44 5.62
C GLU A 202 -2.37 20.09 5.03
N VAL A 203 -3.28 19.39 4.36
CA VAL A 203 -2.98 18.12 3.67
C VAL A 203 -1.91 18.31 2.59
N ILE A 204 -2.04 19.38 1.81
CA ILE A 204 -1.05 19.71 0.77
C ILE A 204 0.32 20.01 1.37
N ASN A 205 0.36 20.71 2.50
CA ASN A 205 1.61 21.02 3.21
C ASN A 205 2.26 19.75 3.78
N GLN A 206 1.49 18.90 4.47
CA GLN A 206 1.99 17.61 4.97
C GLN A 206 2.49 16.71 3.84
N TYR A 207 1.83 16.74 2.67
CA TYR A 207 2.31 16.00 1.49
C TYR A 207 3.63 16.55 0.93
N LYS A 208 3.83 17.88 0.96
CA LYS A 208 5.12 18.49 0.59
C LYS A 208 6.21 18.12 1.59
N GLU A 209 5.94 18.23 2.90
CA GLU A 209 6.87 17.86 3.97
C GLU A 209 7.28 16.37 3.87
N LYS A 210 6.33 15.48 3.63
CA LYS A 210 6.63 14.07 3.32
C LYS A 210 7.61 13.95 2.15
N ARG A 211 7.35 14.64 1.04
CA ARG A 211 8.22 14.59 -0.13
C ARG A 211 9.61 15.16 0.13
N GLU A 212 9.70 16.25 0.87
CA GLU A 212 10.96 16.87 1.28
C GLU A 212 11.75 15.95 2.20
N HIS A 213 11.09 15.33 3.19
CA HIS A 213 11.68 14.33 4.06
C HIS A 213 12.34 13.20 3.25
N TRP A 214 11.58 12.53 2.38
CA TRP A 214 12.12 11.44 1.57
C TRP A 214 13.16 11.89 0.55
N SER A 215 12.99 13.08 -0.04
CA SER A 215 13.98 13.67 -0.95
C SER A 215 15.31 13.95 -0.26
N SER A 216 15.29 14.34 1.01
CA SER A 216 16.52 14.58 1.80
C SER A 216 17.29 13.30 2.13
N LEU A 217 16.61 12.15 2.18
CA LEU A 217 17.20 10.84 2.46
C LEU A 217 17.62 10.08 1.20
N TYR A 218 17.01 10.42 0.06
CA TYR A 218 17.19 9.68 -1.20
C TYR A 218 18.57 9.87 -1.81
N SER A 219 19.16 8.77 -2.26
CA SER A 219 20.39 8.75 -3.04
C SER A 219 20.09 8.29 -4.48
N PRO A 220 20.29 9.15 -5.50
CA PRO A 220 20.04 8.76 -6.89
C PRO A 220 20.74 7.48 -7.31
N LEU A 221 22.02 7.33 -6.91
CA LEU A 221 22.80 6.13 -7.22
C LEU A 221 22.19 4.84 -6.63
N LEU A 222 21.78 4.90 -5.37
CA LEU A 222 21.16 3.73 -4.70
C LEU A 222 19.79 3.43 -5.31
N GLY A 223 19.00 4.46 -5.62
CA GLY A 223 17.69 4.32 -6.23
C GLY A 223 17.75 3.71 -7.64
N GLU A 224 18.73 4.07 -8.46
CA GLU A 224 18.93 3.47 -9.78
C GLU A 224 19.29 1.98 -9.68
N ILE A 225 20.19 1.60 -8.76
CA ILE A 225 20.56 0.21 -8.51
C ILE A 225 19.33 -0.59 -8.05
N GLN A 226 18.59 -0.07 -7.08
CA GLN A 226 17.38 -0.72 -6.57
C GLN A 226 16.32 -0.89 -7.66
N SER A 227 16.07 0.13 -8.47
CA SER A 227 15.08 0.08 -9.56
C SER A 227 15.45 -0.97 -10.61
N ALA A 228 16.73 -1.07 -10.98
CA ALA A 228 17.21 -2.07 -11.93
C ALA A 228 17.06 -3.50 -11.38
N MET A 229 17.41 -3.72 -10.11
CA MET A 229 17.22 -5.01 -9.43
C MET A 229 15.75 -5.40 -9.33
N TYR A 230 14.88 -4.45 -8.99
CA TYR A 230 13.44 -4.67 -8.85
C TYR A 230 12.78 -5.00 -10.19
N GLU A 231 13.13 -4.27 -11.27
CA GLU A 231 12.63 -4.60 -12.62
C GLU A 231 13.07 -5.99 -13.08
N PHE A 232 14.32 -6.36 -12.82
CA PHE A 232 14.82 -7.71 -13.14
C PHE A 232 14.03 -8.79 -12.39
N TYR A 233 13.79 -8.58 -11.11
CA TYR A 233 13.00 -9.46 -10.26
C TYR A 233 11.55 -9.63 -10.75
N LEU A 234 10.85 -8.53 -11.07
CA LEU A 234 9.47 -8.55 -11.55
C LEU A 234 9.34 -9.26 -12.90
N LYS A 235 10.25 -8.96 -13.85
CA LYS A 235 10.27 -9.62 -15.16
C LYS A 235 10.52 -11.13 -15.04
N GLY A 236 11.39 -11.52 -14.11
CA GLY A 236 11.68 -12.94 -13.83
C GLY A 236 10.47 -13.71 -13.29
N ASN A 237 9.57 -13.05 -12.59
CA ASN A 237 8.39 -13.66 -11.97
C ASN A 237 7.07 -13.43 -12.76
N ARG A 238 7.14 -13.07 -14.05
CA ARG A 238 5.99 -12.86 -14.95
C ARG A 238 5.04 -11.73 -14.51
N ILE A 239 5.50 -10.80 -13.71
CA ILE A 239 4.74 -9.62 -13.33
C ILE A 239 4.89 -8.61 -14.46
N SER A 240 3.82 -8.40 -15.23
CA SER A 240 3.85 -7.74 -16.55
C SER A 240 4.09 -6.22 -16.53
N SER A 241 4.14 -5.57 -15.37
CA SER A 241 4.50 -4.15 -15.31
C SER A 241 4.75 -3.69 -13.87
N GLY A 242 6.02 -3.51 -13.51
CA GLY A 242 6.41 -3.12 -12.16
C GLY A 242 5.81 -1.79 -11.69
N GLN A 243 6.04 -0.72 -12.39
CA GLN A 243 5.59 0.61 -11.96
C GLN A 243 4.13 0.95 -12.28
N LYS A 244 3.50 0.28 -13.24
CA LYS A 244 2.08 0.51 -13.58
C LYS A 244 1.11 -0.05 -12.53
N ASN A 245 1.54 -0.99 -11.69
CA ASN A 245 0.70 -1.57 -10.64
C ASN A 245 0.30 -0.56 -9.55
N TYR A 246 1.08 0.48 -9.33
CA TYR A 246 0.77 1.47 -8.29
C TYR A 246 -0.48 2.32 -8.57
N ALA A 247 -0.81 2.55 -9.84
CA ALA A 247 -2.03 3.27 -10.21
C ALA A 247 -3.29 2.39 -10.11
N GLU A 248 -3.12 1.09 -10.16
CA GLU A 248 -4.22 0.10 -10.21
C GLU A 248 -5.03 0.04 -8.91
N VAL A 249 -4.52 0.51 -7.76
CA VAL A 249 -5.29 0.58 -6.52
C VAL A 249 -6.58 1.38 -6.66
N ILE A 250 -6.58 2.44 -7.45
CA ILE A 250 -7.79 3.22 -7.72
C ILE A 250 -8.77 2.42 -8.56
N GLY A 251 -8.27 1.63 -9.53
CA GLY A 251 -9.09 0.70 -10.29
C GLY A 251 -9.73 -0.39 -9.41
N LEU A 252 -9.01 -0.91 -8.43
CA LEU A 252 -9.56 -1.86 -7.46
C LEU A 252 -10.66 -1.22 -6.62
N LEU A 253 -10.42 -0.01 -6.09
CA LEU A 253 -11.41 0.73 -5.29
C LEU A 253 -12.68 1.01 -6.08
N LEU A 254 -12.56 1.49 -7.31
CA LEU A 254 -13.70 1.77 -8.18
C LEU A 254 -14.45 0.51 -8.64
N SER A 255 -13.83 -0.67 -8.51
CA SER A 255 -14.49 -1.95 -8.83
C SER A 255 -15.30 -2.50 -7.66
N LEU A 256 -15.07 -2.02 -6.45
CA LEU A 256 -15.88 -2.38 -5.29
C LEU A 256 -17.29 -1.79 -5.45
N PRO A 257 -18.34 -2.46 -4.95
CA PRO A 257 -19.68 -1.87 -4.83
C PRO A 257 -19.64 -0.56 -4.03
N ASP A 258 -20.53 0.38 -4.29
CA ASP A 258 -20.55 1.70 -3.63
C ASP A 258 -20.66 1.63 -2.09
N GLU A 259 -21.10 0.49 -1.56
CA GLU A 259 -21.09 0.16 -0.13
C GLU A 259 -19.84 -0.65 0.29
N GLY A 260 -18.84 -0.76 -0.59
CA GLY A 260 -17.74 -1.73 -0.43
C GLY A 260 -17.03 -1.65 0.93
N ILE A 261 -16.78 -0.45 1.44
CA ILE A 261 -16.14 -0.25 2.74
C ILE A 261 -17.05 -0.71 3.89
N LYS A 262 -18.35 -0.45 3.81
CA LYS A 262 -19.32 -0.89 4.83
C LYS A 262 -19.58 -2.40 4.78
N LYS A 263 -19.71 -2.97 3.59
CA LYS A 263 -19.89 -4.43 3.42
C LYS A 263 -18.64 -5.24 3.74
N LEU A 264 -17.45 -4.65 3.71
CA LEU A 264 -16.22 -5.30 4.17
C LEU A 264 -16.27 -5.60 5.68
N ALA A 265 -17.04 -4.84 6.44
CA ALA A 265 -17.11 -4.89 7.90
C ALA A 265 -18.41 -5.50 8.48
N GLU A 266 -19.45 -5.72 7.67
CA GLU A 266 -20.80 -6.07 8.17
C GLU A 266 -21.19 -7.55 8.00
N ASN A 267 -20.25 -8.45 7.61
CA ASN A 267 -20.53 -9.89 7.55
C ASN A 267 -19.70 -10.63 8.64
#